data_2544b04e88c8a3e840daf7547b0403a6
#
_entry.id   2544b04e88c8a3e840daf7547b0403a6
#
_cell.length_a   1.000
_cell.length_b   1.000
_cell.length_c   1.000
_cell.angle_alpha   90.00
_cell.angle_beta   90.00
_cell.angle_gamma   90.00
#
_symmetry.space_group_name_H-M   'P 1'
#
loop_
_entity.id
_entity.type
_entity.pdbx_description
1 polymer ?
#
loop_
_entity_poly.entity_id
_entity_poly.type
_entity_poly.pdbx_seq_one_letter_code
_entity_poly.pdbx_strand_id
1 'polypeptide(L)'
;MSREHAVLGVDIGGSSIKCCLLNAQGIIRHATLEYTNGKNPDAVLDMVTEIAESWGHDGPIGIGFPGIVEGNHILDAPNMGEGWGGYDLSSRLNERVGALISIINDADAAALAMARETDGWETENILCLTLGTGIGSAWLRKGELDAGTEYGRKIHPDLNCSLEEWASVRTLNEESLSMETWAERLAMVLDYLVEEFNPDRFVLSGGITTSSGEWIQLLQSRIDIPIEISKYGDLTGAVGAARLHPV
;
A
#
# COMPACT_ATOMS: atom_id res chain seq x y z
N MET A 1 -13.23 -16.49 21.15
CA MET A 1 -12.11 -16.52 20.19
C MET A 1 -10.97 -15.77 20.85
N SER A 2 -9.84 -16.43 21.10
CA SER A 2 -8.71 -15.83 21.81
C SER A 2 -8.12 -14.69 20.98
N ARG A 3 -7.94 -13.53 21.60
CA ARG A 3 -7.19 -12.39 21.03
C ARG A 3 -5.67 -12.64 21.07
N GLU A 4 -5.26 -13.83 21.48
CA GLU A 4 -3.86 -14.23 21.58
C GLU A 4 -3.22 -14.20 20.20
N HIS A 5 -2.19 -13.39 20.08
CA HIS A 5 -1.34 -13.20 18.90
C HIS A 5 -1.95 -12.44 17.70
N ALA A 6 -2.85 -11.49 17.95
CA ALA A 6 -3.28 -10.58 16.89
C ALA A 6 -2.30 -9.39 16.75
N VAL A 7 -2.14 -8.92 15.52
CA VAL A 7 -1.34 -7.73 15.17
C VAL A 7 -2.26 -6.67 14.61
N LEU A 8 -2.11 -5.43 15.06
CA LEU A 8 -2.78 -4.28 14.45
C LEU A 8 -1.96 -3.82 13.25
N GLY A 9 -2.53 -3.91 12.07
CA GLY A 9 -1.99 -3.34 10.84
C GLY A 9 -2.66 -2.00 10.56
N VAL A 10 -1.84 -1.01 10.26
CA VAL A 10 -2.26 0.36 9.94
C VAL A 10 -1.66 0.76 8.60
N ASP A 11 -2.48 1.17 7.67
CA ASP A 11 -2.08 1.74 6.38
C ASP A 11 -2.44 3.23 6.39
N ILE A 12 -1.42 4.08 6.51
CA ILE A 12 -1.56 5.53 6.49
C ILE A 12 -1.53 5.98 5.03
N GLY A 13 -2.70 6.25 4.47
CA GLY A 13 -2.82 6.70 3.09
C GLY A 13 -2.93 8.21 2.95
N GLY A 14 -2.86 8.70 1.71
CA GLY A 14 -3.02 10.13 1.40
C GLY A 14 -4.42 10.69 1.66
N SER A 15 -5.45 9.86 1.75
CA SER A 15 -6.86 10.28 1.93
C SER A 15 -7.49 9.78 3.22
N SER A 16 -7.07 8.63 3.72
CA SER A 16 -7.61 7.99 4.93
C SER A 16 -6.57 7.06 5.54
N ILE A 17 -6.80 6.65 6.78
CA ILE A 17 -6.04 5.59 7.45
C ILE A 17 -6.90 4.32 7.46
N LYS A 18 -6.36 3.21 6.98
CA LYS A 18 -7.03 1.91 7.04
C LYS A 18 -6.37 1.04 8.08
N CYS A 19 -7.17 0.37 8.88
CA CYS A 19 -6.70 -0.46 9.99
C CYS A 19 -7.31 -1.85 9.90
N CYS A 20 -6.54 -2.87 10.25
CA CYS A 20 -7.06 -4.21 10.46
C CYS A 20 -6.41 -4.87 11.67
N LEU A 21 -7.17 -5.70 12.38
CA LEU A 21 -6.65 -6.61 13.38
C LEU A 21 -6.54 -7.99 12.74
N LEU A 22 -5.32 -8.48 12.58
CA LEU A 22 -4.98 -9.72 11.88
C LEU A 22 -4.46 -10.76 12.86
N ASN A 23 -4.91 -12.00 12.68
CA ASN A 23 -4.32 -13.18 13.33
C ASN A 23 -4.10 -14.31 12.33
N ALA A 24 -3.64 -15.46 12.79
CA ALA A 24 -3.37 -16.64 11.95
C ALA A 24 -4.61 -17.15 11.16
N GLN A 25 -5.83 -16.82 11.57
CA GLN A 25 -7.07 -17.21 10.91
C GLN A 25 -7.56 -16.14 9.90
N GLY A 26 -6.98 -14.95 9.91
CA GLY A 26 -7.32 -13.85 9.01
C GLY A 26 -7.71 -12.55 9.72
N ILE A 27 -8.40 -11.68 9.02
CA ILE A 27 -8.85 -10.38 9.55
C ILE A 27 -9.99 -10.58 10.56
N ILE A 28 -9.76 -10.18 11.80
CA ILE A 28 -10.76 -10.21 12.88
C ILE A 28 -11.64 -8.96 12.84
N ARG A 29 -11.03 -7.80 12.59
CA ARG A 29 -11.68 -6.49 12.61
C ARG A 29 -10.98 -5.54 11.65
N HIS A 30 -11.72 -4.61 11.08
CA HIS A 30 -11.15 -3.53 10.26
C HIS A 30 -11.93 -2.23 10.43
N ALA A 31 -11.29 -1.10 10.08
CA ALA A 31 -11.89 0.22 10.02
C ALA A 31 -11.16 1.09 9.00
N THR A 32 -11.87 2.08 8.47
CA THR A 32 -11.31 3.20 7.72
C THR A 32 -11.58 4.47 8.51
N LEU A 33 -10.52 5.26 8.72
CA LEU A 33 -10.56 6.51 9.49
C LEU A 33 -10.30 7.67 8.52
N GLU A 34 -11.27 8.57 8.42
CA GLU A 34 -11.10 9.81 7.66
C GLU A 34 -10.31 10.85 8.48
N TYR A 35 -9.48 11.64 7.81
CA TYR A 35 -8.73 12.70 8.48
C TYR A 35 -9.67 13.82 8.94
N THR A 36 -9.78 14.03 10.25
CA THR A 36 -10.63 15.05 10.85
C THR A 36 -9.86 16.33 11.20
N ASN A 37 -8.57 16.19 11.55
CA ASN A 37 -7.71 17.29 12.04
C ASN A 37 -6.46 17.49 11.17
N GLY A 38 -6.54 17.15 9.88
CA GLY A 38 -5.40 17.21 8.97
C GLY A 38 -4.49 15.98 9.07
N LYS A 39 -3.37 16.02 8.35
CA LYS A 39 -2.41 14.91 8.19
C LYS A 39 -1.07 15.21 8.87
N ASN A 40 -1.04 16.15 9.81
CA ASN A 40 0.18 16.40 10.58
C ASN A 40 0.49 15.21 11.49
N PRO A 41 1.76 15.03 11.87
CA PRO A 41 2.21 13.85 12.61
C PRO A 41 1.44 13.59 13.91
N ASP A 42 1.15 14.64 14.69
CA ASP A 42 0.47 14.50 15.99
C ASP A 42 -1.00 14.07 15.79
N ALA A 43 -1.69 14.61 14.78
CA ALA A 43 -3.07 14.21 14.49
C ALA A 43 -3.14 12.71 14.05
N VAL A 44 -2.20 12.27 13.23
CA VAL A 44 -2.12 10.84 12.83
C VAL A 44 -1.77 9.96 14.03
N LEU A 45 -0.83 10.39 14.88
CA LEU A 45 -0.47 9.70 16.11
C LEU A 45 -1.70 9.52 17.03
N ASP A 46 -2.52 10.59 17.19
CA ASP A 46 -3.75 10.53 17.98
C ASP A 46 -4.72 9.52 17.40
N MET A 47 -4.98 9.54 16.09
CA MET A 47 -5.89 8.60 15.41
C MET A 47 -5.47 7.14 15.58
N VAL A 48 -4.17 6.82 15.43
CA VAL A 48 -3.65 5.46 15.60
C VAL A 48 -3.73 5.03 17.07
N THR A 49 -3.48 5.95 17.99
CA THR A 49 -3.63 5.68 19.43
C THR A 49 -5.08 5.35 19.77
N GLU A 50 -6.03 6.18 19.35
CA GLU A 50 -7.47 6.01 19.60
C GLU A 50 -8.00 4.68 19.04
N ILE A 51 -7.57 4.25 17.86
CA ILE A 51 -8.03 2.98 17.29
C ILE A 51 -7.46 1.80 18.09
N ALA A 52 -6.20 1.82 18.48
CA ALA A 52 -5.60 0.78 19.31
C ALA A 52 -6.32 0.65 20.65
N GLU A 53 -6.56 1.77 21.35
CA GLU A 53 -7.29 1.82 22.62
C GLU A 53 -8.75 1.36 22.47
N SER A 54 -9.47 1.85 21.45
CA SER A 54 -10.88 1.49 21.21
C SER A 54 -11.08 0.00 20.90
N TRP A 55 -10.03 -0.64 20.33
CA TRP A 55 -10.05 -2.08 20.08
C TRP A 55 -9.51 -2.89 21.27
N GLY A 56 -8.98 -2.20 22.28
CA GLY A 56 -8.33 -2.85 23.44
C GLY A 56 -7.16 -3.71 22.99
N HIS A 57 -6.37 -3.17 22.03
CA HIS A 57 -5.22 -3.85 21.48
C HIS A 57 -3.97 -3.49 22.27
N ASP A 58 -3.25 -4.49 22.74
CA ASP A 58 -2.01 -4.39 23.53
C ASP A 58 -0.83 -5.15 22.90
N GLY A 59 -1.05 -5.70 21.68
CA GLY A 59 -0.06 -6.43 20.91
C GLY A 59 0.75 -5.53 19.96
N PRO A 60 1.58 -6.13 19.09
CA PRO A 60 2.39 -5.39 18.11
C PRO A 60 1.54 -4.60 17.12
N ILE A 61 2.11 -3.49 16.60
CA ILE A 61 1.51 -2.64 15.57
C ILE A 61 2.47 -2.52 14.40
N GLY A 62 2.02 -2.89 13.20
CA GLY A 62 2.71 -2.64 11.95
C GLY A 62 2.08 -1.46 11.22
N ILE A 63 2.90 -0.59 10.64
CA ILE A 63 2.46 0.63 9.94
C ILE A 63 3.03 0.65 8.53
N GLY A 64 2.15 0.75 7.52
CA GLY A 64 2.47 1.17 6.16
C GLY A 64 2.37 2.69 6.07
N PHE A 65 3.42 3.35 5.60
CA PHE A 65 3.52 4.80 5.58
C PHE A 65 3.85 5.34 4.18
N PRO A 66 3.14 6.37 3.67
CA PRO A 66 3.30 6.88 2.31
C PRO A 66 4.48 7.84 2.20
N GLY A 67 5.70 7.33 2.31
CA GLY A 67 6.93 8.11 2.28
C GLY A 67 8.17 7.24 2.28
N ILE A 68 9.33 7.90 2.37
CA ILE A 68 10.62 7.21 2.47
C ILE A 68 10.83 6.78 3.92
N VAL A 69 10.92 5.48 4.13
CA VAL A 69 11.14 4.87 5.46
C VAL A 69 12.46 4.11 5.45
N GLU A 70 13.30 4.37 6.44
CA GLU A 70 14.54 3.61 6.67
C GLU A 70 14.57 3.10 8.12
N GLY A 71 14.55 1.77 8.25
CA GLY A 71 14.27 1.15 9.55
C GLY A 71 12.88 1.55 10.04
N ASN A 72 12.79 2.18 11.23
CA ASN A 72 11.53 2.71 11.76
C ASN A 72 11.45 4.25 11.68
N HIS A 73 12.30 4.89 10.85
CA HIS A 73 12.38 6.33 10.74
C HIS A 73 11.77 6.83 9.43
N ILE A 74 10.91 7.82 9.52
CA ILE A 74 10.34 8.53 8.38
C ILE A 74 11.35 9.60 7.95
N LEU A 75 11.92 9.43 6.75
CA LEU A 75 12.89 10.39 6.21
C LEU A 75 12.19 11.52 5.47
N ASP A 76 11.15 11.21 4.70
CA ASP A 76 10.38 12.17 3.92
C ASP A 76 8.97 11.66 3.65
N ALA A 77 7.99 12.58 3.53
CA ALA A 77 6.59 12.28 3.26
C ALA A 77 5.92 13.38 2.43
N PRO A 78 6.27 13.55 1.15
CA PRO A 78 5.87 14.70 0.34
C PRO A 78 4.35 14.85 0.16
N ASN A 79 3.59 13.75 0.28
CA ASN A 79 2.14 13.72 0.13
C ASN A 79 1.36 13.86 1.45
N MET A 80 2.07 13.99 2.58
CA MET A 80 1.46 14.02 3.93
C MET A 80 1.44 15.41 4.58
N GLY A 81 2.04 16.42 3.93
CA GLY A 81 2.18 17.76 4.49
C GLY A 81 3.45 17.92 5.34
N GLU A 82 3.50 19.00 6.11
CA GLU A 82 4.71 19.38 6.86
C GLU A 82 4.87 18.59 8.17
N GLY A 83 6.11 18.50 8.64
CA GLY A 83 6.45 17.99 9.98
C GLY A 83 6.81 16.51 10.04
N TRP A 84 6.77 15.78 8.94
CA TRP A 84 7.06 14.34 8.90
C TRP A 84 8.55 14.01 8.81
N GLY A 85 9.35 14.85 8.16
CA GLY A 85 10.80 14.62 8.05
C GLY A 85 11.47 14.54 9.42
N GLY A 86 12.00 13.36 9.77
CA GLY A 86 12.61 13.10 11.07
C GLY A 86 11.65 12.90 12.24
N TYR A 87 10.34 12.80 11.98
CA TYR A 87 9.37 12.51 13.05
C TYR A 87 9.47 11.04 13.48
N ASP A 88 9.69 10.82 14.77
CA ASP A 88 9.79 9.50 15.37
C ASP A 88 8.40 8.97 15.78
N LEU A 89 7.63 8.56 14.77
CA LEU A 89 6.29 8.00 14.99
C LEU A 89 6.34 6.73 15.83
N SER A 90 7.34 5.87 15.63
CA SER A 90 7.44 4.58 16.30
C SER A 90 7.64 4.73 17.80
N SER A 91 8.60 5.56 18.23
CA SER A 91 8.85 5.79 19.66
C SER A 91 7.68 6.49 20.33
N ARG A 92 7.10 7.51 19.68
CA ARG A 92 5.97 8.26 20.25
C ARG A 92 4.71 7.40 20.39
N LEU A 93 4.44 6.54 19.41
CA LEU A 93 3.31 5.61 19.52
C LEU A 93 3.57 4.55 20.59
N ASN A 94 4.80 3.99 20.66
CA ASN A 94 5.18 3.07 21.71
C ASN A 94 5.01 3.69 23.11
N GLU A 95 5.40 4.95 23.32
CA GLU A 95 5.21 5.65 24.60
C GLU A 95 3.74 5.75 25.00
N ARG A 96 2.82 5.85 24.02
CA ARG A 96 1.37 5.98 24.31
C ARG A 96 0.69 4.64 24.57
N VAL A 97 1.00 3.63 23.74
CA VAL A 97 0.25 2.35 23.77
C VAL A 97 1.06 1.18 24.36
N GLY A 98 2.37 1.37 24.60
CA GLY A 98 3.23 0.32 25.18
C GLY A 98 3.51 -0.87 24.25
N ALA A 99 3.26 -0.73 22.95
CA ALA A 99 3.36 -1.80 21.97
C ALA A 99 4.65 -1.74 21.14
N LEU A 100 5.09 -2.89 20.61
CA LEU A 100 6.16 -2.92 19.61
C LEU A 100 5.64 -2.34 18.28
N ILE A 101 6.32 -1.33 17.74
CA ILE A 101 5.93 -0.64 16.52
C ILE A 101 6.96 -0.93 15.44
N SER A 102 6.50 -1.30 14.25
CA SER A 102 7.31 -1.40 13.04
C SER A 102 6.69 -0.59 11.91
N ILE A 103 7.52 0.14 11.16
CA ILE A 103 7.09 1.00 10.05
C ILE A 103 7.79 0.54 8.77
N ILE A 104 7.04 0.52 7.67
CA ILE A 104 7.54 0.25 6.32
C ILE A 104 6.85 1.21 5.33
N ASN A 105 7.39 1.35 4.13
CA ASN A 105 6.67 2.06 3.05
C ASN A 105 5.32 1.37 2.74
N ASP A 106 4.31 2.13 2.34
CA ASP A 106 2.94 1.65 2.09
C ASP A 106 2.85 0.64 0.93
N ALA A 107 3.60 0.86 -0.16
CA ALA A 107 3.65 -0.07 -1.29
C ALA A 107 4.40 -1.37 -0.92
N ASP A 108 5.48 -1.26 -0.15
CA ASP A 108 6.21 -2.41 0.38
C ASP A 108 5.32 -3.21 1.35
N ALA A 109 4.54 -2.54 2.20
CA ALA A 109 3.54 -3.20 3.03
C ALA A 109 2.51 -3.97 2.19
N ALA A 110 1.96 -3.33 1.16
CA ALA A 110 1.02 -3.99 0.26
C ALA A 110 1.64 -5.24 -0.41
N ALA A 111 2.91 -5.16 -0.84
CA ALA A 111 3.61 -6.31 -1.41
C ALA A 111 3.74 -7.48 -0.42
N LEU A 112 4.01 -7.21 0.86
CA LEU A 112 4.03 -8.25 1.90
C LEU A 112 2.68 -8.95 2.09
N ALA A 113 1.55 -8.24 1.90
CA ALA A 113 0.24 -8.86 1.91
C ALA A 113 0.04 -9.78 0.69
N MET A 114 0.48 -9.34 -0.47
CA MET A 114 0.31 -10.07 -1.74
C MET A 114 1.24 -11.28 -1.83
N ALA A 115 2.46 -11.19 -1.32
CA ALA A 115 3.48 -12.23 -1.39
C ALA A 115 2.97 -13.63 -1.03
N ARG A 116 2.31 -13.77 0.10
CA ARG A 116 1.85 -15.08 0.61
C ARG A 116 0.55 -15.57 -0.02
N GLU A 117 -0.06 -14.78 -0.90
CA GLU A 117 -1.38 -15.04 -1.46
C GLU A 117 -1.33 -15.28 -2.97
N THR A 118 -0.20 -15.02 -3.60
CA THR A 118 0.01 -15.19 -5.04
C THR A 118 0.75 -16.50 -5.30
N ASP A 119 0.18 -17.36 -6.12
CA ASP A 119 0.85 -18.59 -6.53
C ASP A 119 2.15 -18.25 -7.28
N GLY A 120 3.22 -18.98 -6.97
CA GLY A 120 4.52 -18.77 -7.62
C GLY A 120 5.37 -17.63 -7.01
N TRP A 121 4.92 -16.95 -5.97
CA TRP A 121 5.65 -15.82 -5.36
C TRP A 121 7.11 -16.15 -4.94
N GLU A 122 7.39 -17.41 -4.57
CA GLU A 122 8.73 -17.88 -4.19
C GLU A 122 9.67 -18.11 -5.39
N THR A 123 9.14 -18.14 -6.61
CA THR A 123 9.90 -18.49 -7.82
C THR A 123 9.87 -17.43 -8.91
N GLU A 124 8.87 -16.57 -8.91
CA GLU A 124 8.66 -15.51 -9.90
C GLU A 124 9.19 -14.16 -9.42
N ASN A 125 9.43 -13.27 -10.38
CA ASN A 125 9.67 -11.85 -10.14
C ASN A 125 8.34 -11.10 -10.34
N ILE A 126 7.69 -10.74 -9.24
CA ILE A 126 6.36 -10.15 -9.23
C ILE A 126 6.50 -8.65 -8.99
N LEU A 127 5.94 -7.84 -9.87
CA LEU A 127 5.83 -6.40 -9.65
C LEU A 127 4.45 -6.09 -9.04
N CYS A 128 4.48 -5.69 -7.78
CA CYS A 128 3.31 -5.26 -7.03
C CYS A 128 3.07 -3.77 -7.25
N LEU A 129 1.85 -3.38 -7.61
CA LEU A 129 1.47 -1.98 -7.78
C LEU A 129 0.28 -1.63 -6.88
N THR A 130 0.37 -0.50 -6.20
CA THR A 130 -0.74 0.09 -5.45
C THR A 130 -1.34 1.25 -6.25
N LEU A 131 -2.64 1.17 -6.56
CA LEU A 131 -3.36 2.14 -7.39
C LEU A 131 -4.21 3.05 -6.49
N GLY A 132 -3.76 4.29 -6.30
CA GLY A 132 -4.38 5.27 -5.42
C GLY A 132 -4.14 6.71 -5.87
N THR A 133 -3.88 7.60 -4.92
CA THR A 133 -3.50 9.00 -5.18
C THR A 133 -2.25 9.09 -6.07
N GLY A 134 -1.33 8.13 -5.92
CA GLY A 134 -0.21 7.87 -6.81
C GLY A 134 -0.24 6.44 -7.34
N ILE A 135 0.89 5.98 -7.89
CA ILE A 135 1.16 4.59 -8.24
C ILE A 135 2.37 4.14 -7.41
N GLY A 136 2.11 3.44 -6.30
CA GLY A 136 3.17 2.80 -5.52
C GLY A 136 3.64 1.51 -6.18
N SER A 137 4.89 1.14 -5.93
CA SER A 137 5.49 -0.08 -6.51
C SER A 137 6.41 -0.77 -5.52
N ALA A 138 6.42 -2.09 -5.53
CA ALA A 138 7.37 -2.92 -4.82
C ALA A 138 7.63 -4.22 -5.58
N TRP A 139 8.84 -4.76 -5.50
CA TRP A 139 9.19 -6.04 -6.09
C TRP A 139 9.14 -7.17 -5.07
N LEU A 140 8.58 -8.28 -5.50
CA LEU A 140 8.82 -9.58 -4.90
C LEU A 140 9.70 -10.39 -5.85
N ARG A 141 10.96 -10.56 -5.50
CA ARG A 141 11.94 -11.27 -6.31
C ARG A 141 12.19 -12.65 -5.72
N LYS A 142 11.52 -13.68 -6.26
CA LYS A 142 11.68 -15.08 -5.82
C LYS A 142 11.53 -15.22 -4.30
N GLY A 143 10.48 -14.65 -3.75
CA GLY A 143 10.16 -14.73 -2.33
C GLY A 143 10.74 -13.62 -1.45
N GLU A 144 11.61 -12.77 -1.98
CA GLU A 144 12.21 -11.66 -1.23
C GLU A 144 11.62 -10.32 -1.66
N LEU A 145 11.31 -9.47 -0.69
CA LEU A 145 10.89 -8.09 -0.93
C LEU A 145 12.12 -7.24 -1.27
N ASP A 146 12.13 -6.67 -2.48
CA ASP A 146 13.05 -5.61 -2.90
C ASP A 146 12.34 -4.27 -2.69
N ALA A 147 12.58 -3.70 -1.51
CA ALA A 147 11.85 -2.55 -0.99
C ALA A 147 12.33 -1.21 -1.57
N GLY A 148 11.50 -0.19 -1.44
CA GLY A 148 11.86 1.20 -1.76
C GLY A 148 11.86 1.53 -3.25
N THR A 149 11.11 0.79 -4.07
CA THR A 149 10.95 1.13 -5.48
C THR A 149 9.91 2.25 -5.65
N GLU A 150 10.21 3.21 -6.52
CA GLU A 150 9.37 4.40 -6.76
C GLU A 150 9.05 4.54 -8.26
N TYR A 151 8.56 3.45 -8.88
CA TYR A 151 8.33 3.44 -10.34
C TYR A 151 7.22 4.37 -10.79
N GLY A 152 6.22 4.63 -9.96
CA GLY A 152 5.19 5.63 -10.28
C GLY A 152 5.75 7.02 -10.61
N ARG A 153 6.92 7.37 -10.06
CA ARG A 153 7.61 8.65 -10.33
C ARG A 153 8.51 8.64 -11.56
N LYS A 154 8.71 7.49 -12.21
CA LYS A 154 9.50 7.44 -13.45
C LYS A 154 8.80 8.23 -14.56
N ILE A 155 9.60 8.99 -15.29
CA ILE A 155 9.10 9.73 -16.46
C ILE A 155 9.00 8.77 -17.65
N HIS A 156 7.81 8.67 -18.21
CA HIS A 156 7.61 7.91 -19.45
C HIS A 156 8.22 8.68 -20.63
N PRO A 157 9.07 8.04 -21.45
CA PRO A 157 9.82 8.75 -22.49
C PRO A 157 8.92 9.45 -23.54
N ASP A 158 7.79 8.85 -23.89
CA ASP A 158 6.90 9.38 -24.93
C ASP A 158 5.83 10.35 -24.38
N LEU A 159 5.51 10.26 -23.06
CA LEU A 159 4.46 11.07 -22.45
C LEU A 159 4.99 12.35 -21.79
N ASN A 160 6.29 12.38 -21.49
CA ASN A 160 6.97 13.50 -20.81
C ASN A 160 6.33 13.87 -19.46
N CYS A 161 5.72 12.91 -18.80
CA CYS A 161 5.19 13.01 -17.45
C CYS A 161 5.48 11.71 -16.67
N SER A 162 5.32 11.72 -15.36
CA SER A 162 5.50 10.51 -14.56
C SER A 162 4.35 9.52 -14.78
N LEU A 163 4.62 8.24 -14.52
CA LEU A 163 3.61 7.19 -14.66
C LEU A 163 2.38 7.47 -13.80
N GLU A 164 2.58 7.99 -12.57
CA GLU A 164 1.47 8.33 -11.68
C GLU A 164 0.71 9.60 -12.09
N GLU A 165 1.38 10.60 -12.69
CA GLU A 165 0.70 11.75 -13.32
C GLU A 165 -0.16 11.32 -14.50
N TRP A 166 0.21 10.25 -15.20
CA TRP A 166 -0.52 9.74 -16.35
C TRP A 166 -1.72 8.87 -15.98
N ALA A 167 -1.59 7.97 -15.00
CA ALA A 167 -2.56 6.90 -14.77
C ALA A 167 -2.91 6.63 -13.29
N SER A 168 -2.65 7.56 -12.36
CA SER A 168 -3.13 7.38 -10.98
C SER A 168 -4.67 7.51 -10.88
N VAL A 169 -5.25 7.02 -9.78
CA VAL A 169 -6.68 7.24 -9.48
C VAL A 169 -6.96 8.72 -9.22
N ARG A 170 -6.00 9.49 -8.72
CA ARG A 170 -6.10 10.95 -8.65
C ARG A 170 -6.34 11.54 -10.04
N THR A 171 -5.53 11.16 -11.03
CA THR A 171 -5.67 11.62 -12.42
C THR A 171 -7.02 11.22 -13.04
N LEU A 172 -7.48 9.98 -12.79
CA LEU A 172 -8.82 9.54 -13.18
C LEU A 172 -9.90 10.53 -12.72
N ASN A 173 -9.83 10.95 -11.45
CA ASN A 173 -10.84 11.83 -10.84
C ASN A 173 -10.68 13.29 -11.27
N GLU A 174 -9.47 13.84 -11.26
CA GLU A 174 -9.18 15.24 -11.61
C GLU A 174 -9.49 15.55 -13.07
N GLU A 175 -9.17 14.64 -13.98
CA GLU A 175 -9.46 14.78 -15.40
C GLU A 175 -10.85 14.26 -15.79
N SER A 176 -11.62 13.70 -14.84
CA SER A 176 -12.93 13.09 -15.07
C SER A 176 -12.90 12.06 -16.20
N LEU A 177 -11.88 11.21 -16.24
CA LEU A 177 -11.71 10.19 -17.26
C LEU A 177 -12.81 9.11 -17.15
N SER A 178 -13.19 8.55 -18.30
CA SER A 178 -13.94 7.29 -18.26
C SER A 178 -13.06 6.16 -17.75
N MET A 179 -13.66 5.15 -17.16
CA MET A 179 -12.94 3.98 -16.66
C MET A 179 -12.17 3.28 -17.80
N GLU A 180 -12.73 3.25 -19.00
CA GLU A 180 -12.11 2.71 -20.20
C GLU A 180 -10.83 3.50 -20.58
N THR A 181 -10.94 4.84 -20.68
CA THR A 181 -9.80 5.71 -21.00
C THR A 181 -8.69 5.59 -19.96
N TRP A 182 -9.07 5.52 -18.66
CA TRP A 182 -8.10 5.34 -17.60
C TRP A 182 -7.40 3.97 -17.67
N ALA A 183 -8.15 2.91 -17.94
CA ALA A 183 -7.58 1.58 -18.12
C ALA A 183 -6.63 1.50 -19.32
N GLU A 184 -6.92 2.23 -20.42
CA GLU A 184 -6.00 2.38 -21.53
C GLU A 184 -4.69 3.07 -21.15
N ARG A 185 -4.78 4.14 -20.34
CA ARG A 185 -3.59 4.81 -19.80
C ARG A 185 -2.78 3.89 -18.87
N LEU A 186 -3.47 3.13 -18.01
CA LEU A 186 -2.81 2.16 -17.13
C LEU A 186 -2.13 1.05 -17.94
N ALA A 187 -2.76 0.57 -19.03
CA ALA A 187 -2.13 -0.40 -19.91
C ALA A 187 -0.79 0.10 -20.47
N MET A 188 -0.71 1.38 -20.91
CA MET A 188 0.56 1.99 -21.36
C MET A 188 1.62 2.00 -20.26
N VAL A 189 1.22 2.25 -19.01
CA VAL A 189 2.13 2.17 -17.86
C VAL A 189 2.65 0.76 -17.66
N LEU A 190 1.76 -0.25 -17.72
CA LEU A 190 2.15 -1.65 -17.56
C LEU A 190 3.06 -2.13 -18.71
N ASP A 191 2.76 -1.75 -19.96
CA ASP A 191 3.59 -2.06 -21.14
C ASP A 191 5.01 -1.50 -20.94
N TYR A 192 5.13 -0.23 -20.54
CA TYR A 192 6.42 0.38 -20.24
C TYR A 192 7.17 -0.37 -19.13
N LEU A 193 6.47 -0.79 -18.06
CA LEU A 193 7.10 -1.55 -16.97
C LEU A 193 7.51 -2.96 -17.39
N VAL A 194 6.78 -3.59 -18.34
CA VAL A 194 7.18 -4.87 -18.94
C VAL A 194 8.46 -4.69 -19.77
N GLU A 195 8.49 -3.70 -20.64
CA GLU A 195 9.67 -3.43 -21.50
C GLU A 195 10.93 -3.12 -20.69
N GLU A 196 10.79 -2.31 -19.64
CA GLU A 196 11.92 -1.83 -18.84
C GLU A 196 12.43 -2.87 -17.83
N PHE A 197 11.53 -3.66 -17.21
CA PHE A 197 11.85 -4.48 -16.04
C PHE A 197 11.57 -5.97 -16.20
N ASN A 198 10.79 -6.36 -17.22
CA ASN A 198 10.46 -7.73 -17.52
C ASN A 198 9.96 -8.55 -16.30
N PRO A 199 8.87 -8.13 -15.61
CA PRO A 199 8.26 -8.91 -14.55
C PRO A 199 7.64 -10.19 -15.10
N ASP A 200 7.57 -11.24 -14.29
CA ASP A 200 6.84 -12.46 -14.65
C ASP A 200 5.33 -12.29 -14.45
N ARG A 201 4.91 -11.35 -13.58
CA ARG A 201 3.51 -11.10 -13.22
C ARG A 201 3.35 -9.70 -12.60
N PHE A 202 2.15 -9.12 -12.76
CA PHE A 202 1.69 -7.99 -11.95
C PHE A 202 0.69 -8.44 -10.89
N VAL A 203 0.77 -7.85 -9.69
CA VAL A 203 -0.31 -7.90 -8.70
C VAL A 203 -0.73 -6.48 -8.35
N LEU A 204 -2.01 -6.17 -8.56
CA LEU A 204 -2.56 -4.83 -8.37
C LEU A 204 -3.37 -4.77 -7.07
N SER A 205 -3.26 -3.65 -6.36
CA SER A 205 -4.04 -3.36 -5.15
C SER A 205 -4.49 -1.89 -5.10
N GLY A 206 -5.21 -1.52 -4.04
CA GLY A 206 -5.76 -0.19 -3.85
C GLY A 206 -7.27 -0.16 -3.97
N GLY A 207 -7.91 0.91 -3.51
CA GLY A 207 -9.38 1.01 -3.44
C GLY A 207 -10.09 0.82 -4.78
N ILE A 208 -9.48 1.24 -5.89
CA ILE A 208 -10.03 1.07 -7.25
C ILE A 208 -10.21 -0.41 -7.63
N THR A 209 -9.44 -1.32 -7.04
CA THR A 209 -9.51 -2.75 -7.36
C THR A 209 -10.75 -3.44 -6.80
N THR A 210 -11.46 -2.82 -5.86
CA THR A 210 -12.74 -3.34 -5.34
C THR A 210 -13.85 -3.35 -6.40
N SER A 211 -13.71 -2.55 -7.46
CA SER A 211 -14.60 -2.48 -8.62
C SER A 211 -13.86 -2.81 -9.92
N SER A 212 -13.00 -3.83 -9.88
CA SER A 212 -12.09 -4.16 -10.99
C SER A 212 -12.76 -4.62 -12.29
N GLY A 213 -13.91 -5.28 -12.21
CA GLY A 213 -14.80 -5.66 -13.32
C GLY A 213 -14.26 -5.52 -14.74
N GLU A 214 -14.83 -4.59 -15.49
CA GLU A 214 -14.53 -4.44 -16.92
C GLU A 214 -13.11 -3.91 -17.20
N TRP A 215 -12.57 -3.02 -16.39
CA TRP A 215 -11.26 -2.44 -16.64
C TRP A 215 -10.11 -3.45 -16.48
N ILE A 216 -10.22 -4.42 -15.58
CA ILE A 216 -9.20 -5.47 -15.47
C ILE A 216 -9.19 -6.38 -16.70
N GLN A 217 -10.37 -6.66 -17.29
CA GLN A 217 -10.45 -7.44 -18.52
C GLN A 217 -9.78 -6.73 -19.70
N LEU A 218 -9.89 -5.41 -19.77
CA LEU A 218 -9.20 -4.61 -20.77
C LEU A 218 -7.67 -4.73 -20.61
N LEU A 219 -7.14 -4.60 -19.39
CA LEU A 219 -5.71 -4.80 -19.14
C LEU A 219 -5.25 -6.21 -19.53
N GLN A 220 -5.97 -7.25 -19.07
CA GLN A 220 -5.64 -8.63 -19.36
C GLN A 220 -5.70 -8.98 -20.86
N SER A 221 -6.45 -8.21 -21.65
CA SER A 221 -6.51 -8.39 -23.11
C SER A 221 -5.35 -7.74 -23.85
N ARG A 222 -4.61 -6.82 -23.21
CA ARG A 222 -3.51 -6.05 -23.82
C ARG A 222 -2.13 -6.47 -23.34
N ILE A 223 -2.03 -6.87 -22.09
CA ILE A 223 -0.78 -7.23 -21.43
C ILE A 223 -0.59 -8.74 -21.48
N ASP A 224 0.51 -9.20 -22.07
CA ASP A 224 0.75 -10.64 -22.30
C ASP A 224 1.12 -11.42 -21.03
N ILE A 225 1.55 -10.73 -19.95
CA ILE A 225 1.86 -11.39 -18.68
C ILE A 225 0.66 -11.39 -17.74
N PRO A 226 0.58 -12.34 -16.78
CA PRO A 226 -0.53 -12.43 -15.83
C PRO A 226 -0.69 -11.15 -15.00
N ILE A 227 -1.94 -10.72 -14.82
CA ILE A 227 -2.32 -9.63 -13.92
C ILE A 227 -3.32 -10.18 -12.91
N GLU A 228 -2.99 -10.07 -11.63
CA GLU A 228 -3.84 -10.45 -10.51
C GLU A 228 -4.27 -9.24 -9.69
N ILE A 229 -5.38 -9.38 -8.97
CA ILE A 229 -5.88 -8.39 -8.01
C ILE A 229 -5.70 -8.94 -6.60
N SER A 230 -5.16 -8.11 -5.70
CA SER A 230 -5.10 -8.47 -4.29
C SER A 230 -6.48 -8.78 -3.73
N LYS A 231 -6.61 -9.91 -3.03
CA LYS A 231 -7.88 -10.31 -2.40
C LYS A 231 -8.31 -9.43 -1.22
N TYR A 232 -7.42 -8.61 -0.71
CA TYR A 232 -7.69 -7.73 0.43
C TYR A 232 -8.23 -6.36 0.02
N GLY A 233 -8.28 -6.06 -1.29
CA GLY A 233 -8.79 -4.80 -1.81
C GLY A 233 -8.07 -3.60 -1.19
N ASP A 234 -8.84 -2.71 -0.57
CA ASP A 234 -8.34 -1.50 0.06
C ASP A 234 -7.66 -1.73 1.44
N LEU A 235 -7.76 -2.94 1.99
CA LEU A 235 -7.05 -3.33 3.23
C LEU A 235 -5.66 -3.93 2.98
N THR A 236 -5.22 -4.03 1.72
CA THR A 236 -3.97 -4.70 1.37
C THR A 236 -2.77 -4.12 2.12
N GLY A 237 -2.63 -2.81 2.18
CA GLY A 237 -1.56 -2.14 2.93
C GLY A 237 -1.60 -2.45 4.43
N ALA A 238 -2.78 -2.39 5.04
CA ALA A 238 -2.95 -2.70 6.47
C ALA A 238 -2.65 -4.16 6.80
N VAL A 239 -3.07 -5.11 5.95
CA VAL A 239 -2.74 -6.54 6.11
C VAL A 239 -1.24 -6.77 6.00
N GLY A 240 -0.59 -6.13 5.03
CA GLY A 240 0.86 -6.24 4.86
C GLY A 240 1.63 -5.63 6.01
N ALA A 241 1.20 -4.48 6.50
CA ALA A 241 1.77 -3.84 7.68
C ALA A 241 1.65 -4.76 8.92
N ALA A 242 0.50 -5.41 9.14
CA ALA A 242 0.36 -6.40 10.23
C ALA A 242 1.36 -7.56 10.09
N ARG A 243 1.71 -7.97 8.87
CA ARG A 243 2.66 -9.06 8.59
C ARG A 243 4.13 -8.73 8.88
N LEU A 244 4.44 -7.52 9.30
CA LEU A 244 5.76 -7.17 9.87
C LEU A 244 6.02 -7.90 11.19
N HIS A 245 4.98 -8.40 11.83
CA HIS A 245 5.05 -9.21 13.05
C HIS A 245 4.44 -10.60 12.83
N PRO A 246 4.88 -11.61 13.57
CA PRO A 246 4.26 -12.94 13.54
C PRO A 246 2.79 -12.87 13.97
N VAL A 247 1.91 -13.52 13.21
CA VAL A 247 0.46 -13.63 13.44
C VAL A 247 0.06 -15.08 13.62
#